data_6bcc671a24f177696444cd0045579921
#
_entry.id   6bcc671a24f177696444cd0045579921
#
_cell.length_a   1.000
_cell.length_b   1.000
_cell.length_c   1.000
_cell.angle_alpha   90.00
_cell.angle_beta   90.00
_cell.angle_gamma   90.00
#
_symmetry.space_group_name_H-M   'P 1'
#
loop_
_entity.id
_entity.type
_entity.pdbx_description
1 polymer ?
#
loop_
_entity_poly.entity_id
_entity_poly.type
_entity_poly.pdbx_seq_one_letter_code
_entity_poly.pdbx_strand_id
1 'polypeptide(L)'
;DSSEKEILQDTDYIVDITKGAENRPYMVIDDCWQEHHRLDEYNGGPWKKGNIKFPDMGALAKKLEEKGVRPGIWVRFLLNEEETIPQEWRLSHNDCLDPSHPGVLSYIQKDVERICNWGYTLIKHDFTTFDIFGRWGVEMNPFPTEDGWQFYDTSKTSAEIVTGLYQAIYEAAKKHHTLIMGCNTIGHLGAGLMQLQRTGDDTSGITWERTKKMGVNTLAFCLPQHGTFFDVDADCVGITGSIPWSLNRQWADVVAESGTSLFVSAKPEVLTAEENEELHQIMLKASRQDHHKIPLDWEETDCPEVW
;
A
#
# COMPACT_ATOMS: atom_id res chain seq x y z
N ASP A 1 -9.00 -13.26 -3.69
CA ASP A 1 -9.30 -13.02 -5.10
C ASP A 1 -10.69 -12.37 -5.20
N SER A 2 -10.72 -11.05 -5.35
CA SER A 2 -11.92 -10.23 -5.28
C SER A 2 -12.54 -9.97 -6.67
N SER A 3 -13.73 -9.43 -6.68
CA SER A 3 -14.44 -8.95 -7.87
C SER A 3 -15.02 -7.57 -7.61
N GLU A 4 -15.42 -6.86 -8.66
CA GLU A 4 -16.14 -5.58 -8.53
C GLU A 4 -17.33 -5.67 -7.57
N LYS A 5 -18.07 -6.79 -7.62
CA LYS A 5 -19.22 -7.01 -6.74
C LYS A 5 -18.82 -7.05 -5.27
N GLU A 6 -17.77 -7.78 -4.93
CA GLU A 6 -17.26 -7.88 -3.56
C GLU A 6 -16.69 -6.57 -3.07
N ILE A 7 -15.93 -5.85 -3.90
CA ILE A 7 -15.43 -4.51 -3.57
C ILE A 7 -16.59 -3.55 -3.24
N LEU A 8 -17.69 -3.60 -3.98
CA LEU A 8 -18.86 -2.76 -3.71
C LEU A 8 -19.59 -3.16 -2.41
N GLN A 9 -19.62 -4.44 -2.07
CA GLN A 9 -20.16 -4.92 -0.79
C GLN A 9 -19.29 -4.50 0.39
N ASP A 10 -17.98 -4.65 0.27
CA ASP A 10 -17.02 -4.22 1.29
C ASP A 10 -17.05 -2.68 1.45
N THR A 11 -17.30 -1.96 0.36
CA THR A 11 -17.51 -0.50 0.42
C THR A 11 -18.72 -0.13 1.25
N ASP A 12 -19.84 -0.83 1.12
CA ASP A 12 -21.03 -0.59 1.95
C ASP A 12 -20.72 -0.78 3.44
N TYR A 13 -19.93 -1.81 3.76
CA TYR A 13 -19.48 -2.03 5.14
C TYR A 13 -18.56 -0.92 5.65
N ILE A 14 -17.58 -0.48 4.84
CA ILE A 14 -16.68 0.64 5.21
C ILE A 14 -17.48 1.93 5.42
N VAL A 15 -18.45 2.22 4.57
CA VAL A 15 -19.34 3.39 4.74
C VAL A 15 -20.11 3.32 6.05
N ASP A 16 -20.59 2.14 6.43
CA ASP A 16 -21.34 1.95 7.67
C ASP A 16 -20.44 2.16 8.92
N ILE A 17 -19.28 1.51 8.99
CA ILE A 17 -18.36 1.64 10.14
C ILE A 17 -17.66 3.00 10.22
N THR A 18 -17.71 3.82 9.16
CA THR A 18 -17.13 5.17 9.15
C THR A 18 -18.16 6.28 9.14
N LYS A 19 -19.43 5.94 9.35
CA LYS A 19 -20.53 6.91 9.36
C LYS A 19 -20.29 8.00 10.41
N GLY A 20 -20.26 9.26 9.98
CA GLY A 20 -19.98 10.41 10.85
C GLY A 20 -18.50 10.72 11.03
N ALA A 21 -17.61 10.01 10.36
CA ALA A 21 -16.18 10.32 10.37
C ALA A 21 -15.93 11.74 9.78
N GLU A 22 -14.97 12.44 10.36
CA GLU A 22 -14.58 13.79 9.91
C GLU A 22 -13.82 13.72 8.58
N ASN A 23 -13.11 12.63 8.34
CA ASN A 23 -12.35 12.39 7.13
C ASN A 23 -13.01 11.29 6.30
N ARG A 24 -13.24 11.59 5.01
CA ARG A 24 -13.85 10.64 4.07
C ARG A 24 -12.91 9.45 3.84
N PRO A 25 -13.36 8.19 4.06
CA PRO A 25 -12.51 7.02 3.97
C PRO A 25 -12.10 6.72 2.54
N TYR A 26 -11.00 5.98 2.39
CA TYR A 26 -10.61 5.33 1.14
C TYR A 26 -11.11 3.89 1.10
N MET A 27 -11.49 3.44 -0.10
CA MET A 27 -11.58 2.02 -0.44
C MET A 27 -10.44 1.72 -1.41
N VAL A 28 -9.47 0.94 -0.97
CA VAL A 28 -8.29 0.59 -1.77
C VAL A 28 -8.48 -0.81 -2.36
N ILE A 29 -8.54 -0.89 -3.69
CA ILE A 29 -8.57 -2.16 -4.41
C ILE A 29 -7.14 -2.69 -4.44
N ASP A 30 -6.89 -3.79 -3.73
CA ASP A 30 -5.57 -4.43 -3.69
C ASP A 30 -5.35 -5.29 -4.95
N ASP A 31 -4.25 -6.04 -5.01
CA ASP A 31 -3.90 -6.94 -6.12
C ASP A 31 -5.10 -7.81 -6.55
N CYS A 32 -5.18 -8.15 -7.80
CA CYS A 32 -6.17 -9.01 -8.47
C CYS A 32 -7.06 -8.35 -9.55
N TRP A 33 -7.01 -7.04 -9.73
CA TRP A 33 -7.90 -6.34 -10.66
C TRP A 33 -7.38 -6.30 -12.11
N GLN A 34 -6.06 -6.34 -12.30
CA GLN A 34 -5.40 -6.10 -13.58
C GLN A 34 -5.59 -7.22 -14.60
N GLU A 35 -5.48 -6.86 -15.88
CA GLU A 35 -5.81 -7.70 -17.05
C GLU A 35 -5.18 -9.09 -17.03
N HIS A 36 -3.89 -9.19 -16.69
CA HIS A 36 -3.14 -10.45 -16.76
C HIS A 36 -2.97 -11.14 -15.40
N HIS A 37 -3.70 -10.65 -14.38
CA HIS A 37 -3.61 -11.29 -13.05
C HIS A 37 -3.89 -12.79 -13.10
N ARG A 38 -2.99 -13.57 -12.52
CA ARG A 38 -3.12 -15.01 -12.32
C ARG A 38 -2.79 -15.34 -10.89
N LEU A 39 -3.73 -15.90 -10.19
CA LEU A 39 -3.60 -16.24 -8.77
C LEU A 39 -2.35 -17.11 -8.56
N ASP A 40 -1.51 -16.71 -7.57
CA ASP A 40 -0.27 -17.36 -7.18
C ASP A 40 0.81 -17.48 -8.28
N GLU A 41 0.57 -16.91 -9.48
CA GLU A 41 1.50 -17.02 -10.60
C GLU A 41 2.03 -15.66 -11.08
N TYR A 42 1.14 -14.66 -11.22
CA TYR A 42 1.49 -13.37 -11.79
C TYR A 42 0.61 -12.23 -11.28
N ASN A 43 1.24 -11.19 -10.73
CA ASN A 43 0.58 -9.99 -10.22
C ASN A 43 1.16 -8.68 -10.78
N GLY A 44 1.77 -8.73 -11.96
CA GLY A 44 2.26 -7.55 -12.68
C GLY A 44 1.25 -6.99 -13.69
N GLY A 45 1.71 -6.00 -14.47
CA GLY A 45 0.93 -5.40 -15.56
C GLY A 45 0.77 -6.29 -16.80
N PRO A 46 0.14 -5.77 -17.85
CA PRO A 46 -0.08 -4.34 -18.12
C PRO A 46 -1.17 -3.71 -17.28
N TRP A 47 -1.02 -2.42 -17.00
CA TRP A 47 -1.93 -1.63 -16.14
C TRP A 47 -2.95 -0.85 -16.98
N LYS A 48 -3.39 -1.40 -18.12
CA LYS A 48 -4.22 -0.72 -19.12
C LYS A 48 -5.71 -0.85 -18.90
N LYS A 49 -6.15 -1.94 -18.30
CA LYS A 49 -7.56 -2.24 -18.00
C LYS A 49 -7.65 -3.31 -16.92
N GLY A 50 -8.84 -3.50 -16.40
CA GLY A 50 -9.14 -4.59 -15.49
C GLY A 50 -9.39 -5.91 -16.22
N ASN A 51 -9.43 -7.00 -15.48
CA ASN A 51 -9.79 -8.33 -15.97
C ASN A 51 -11.32 -8.50 -16.03
N ILE A 52 -11.78 -9.72 -16.32
CA ILE A 52 -13.21 -10.02 -16.45
C ILE A 52 -14.02 -9.75 -15.17
N LYS A 53 -13.38 -9.80 -13.99
CA LYS A 53 -14.01 -9.50 -12.70
C LYS A 53 -14.09 -7.99 -12.42
N PHE A 54 -13.30 -7.20 -13.13
CA PHE A 54 -13.19 -5.76 -13.06
C PHE A 54 -13.29 -5.13 -14.45
N PRO A 55 -14.46 -5.19 -15.10
CA PRO A 55 -14.60 -4.89 -16.53
C PRO A 55 -14.37 -3.41 -16.88
N ASP A 56 -14.60 -2.50 -15.94
CA ASP A 56 -14.42 -1.05 -16.17
C ASP A 56 -13.94 -0.36 -14.89
N MET A 57 -12.65 -0.10 -14.82
CA MET A 57 -12.02 0.51 -13.65
C MET A 57 -12.46 1.96 -13.42
N GLY A 58 -12.76 2.70 -14.47
CA GLY A 58 -13.28 4.07 -14.36
C GLY A 58 -14.73 4.11 -13.85
N ALA A 59 -15.58 3.22 -14.35
CA ALA A 59 -16.94 3.08 -13.84
C ALA A 59 -16.93 2.62 -12.36
N LEU A 60 -16.02 1.73 -11.98
CA LEU A 60 -15.89 1.30 -10.59
C LEU A 60 -15.45 2.45 -9.68
N ALA A 61 -14.43 3.22 -10.07
CA ALA A 61 -14.01 4.40 -9.30
C ALA A 61 -15.17 5.38 -9.05
N LYS A 62 -15.99 5.63 -10.10
CA LYS A 62 -17.18 6.47 -9.96
C LYS A 62 -18.21 5.89 -8.99
N LYS A 63 -18.48 4.58 -9.05
CA LYS A 63 -19.39 3.91 -8.11
C LYS A 63 -18.92 4.01 -6.66
N LEU A 64 -17.60 3.86 -6.43
CA LEU A 64 -17.00 4.03 -5.10
C LEU A 64 -17.21 5.45 -4.58
N GLU A 65 -16.98 6.45 -5.43
CA GLU A 65 -17.19 7.85 -5.08
C GLU A 65 -18.66 8.16 -4.76
N GLU A 66 -19.60 7.65 -5.57
CA GLU A 66 -21.05 7.76 -5.36
C GLU A 66 -21.50 7.10 -4.06
N LYS A 67 -20.83 6.02 -3.62
CA LYS A 67 -21.08 5.38 -2.32
C LYS A 67 -20.53 6.16 -1.11
N GLY A 68 -19.70 7.18 -1.32
CA GLY A 68 -19.19 8.03 -0.26
C GLY A 68 -17.75 7.73 0.18
N VAL A 69 -17.00 6.90 -0.52
CA VAL A 69 -15.57 6.66 -0.28
C VAL A 69 -14.71 7.33 -1.34
N ARG A 70 -13.40 7.44 -1.09
CA ARG A 70 -12.41 7.84 -2.09
C ARG A 70 -11.81 6.58 -2.71
N PRO A 71 -11.74 6.49 -4.04
CA PRO A 71 -11.15 5.33 -4.70
C PRO A 71 -9.63 5.29 -4.54
N GLY A 72 -9.10 4.14 -4.12
CA GLY A 72 -7.68 3.81 -4.11
C GLY A 72 -7.41 2.53 -4.88
N ILE A 73 -6.18 2.34 -5.34
CA ILE A 73 -5.79 1.20 -6.17
C ILE A 73 -4.34 0.78 -5.93
N TRP A 74 -4.10 -0.52 -5.94
CA TRP A 74 -2.78 -1.12 -5.84
C TRP A 74 -2.20 -1.37 -7.24
N VAL A 75 -0.86 -1.23 -7.37
CA VAL A 75 -0.09 -1.52 -8.59
C VAL A 75 1.32 -2.02 -8.26
N ARG A 76 1.91 -2.76 -9.20
CA ARG A 76 3.31 -3.20 -9.21
C ARG A 76 3.95 -2.75 -10.53
N PHE A 77 4.36 -1.50 -10.60
CA PHE A 77 4.73 -0.85 -11.87
C PHE A 77 5.88 -1.50 -12.62
N LEU A 78 6.85 -2.10 -11.93
CA LEU A 78 8.05 -2.62 -12.58
C LEU A 78 7.87 -4.01 -13.18
N LEU A 79 6.93 -4.82 -12.70
CA LEU A 79 6.63 -6.12 -13.29
C LEU A 79 5.56 -5.97 -14.38
N ASN A 80 5.91 -6.22 -15.64
CA ASN A 80 5.00 -6.08 -16.76
C ASN A 80 5.38 -7.01 -17.90
N GLU A 81 4.51 -7.97 -18.22
CA GLU A 81 4.74 -8.97 -19.27
C GLU A 81 4.30 -8.54 -20.67
N GLU A 82 3.98 -7.25 -20.88
CA GLU A 82 3.55 -6.77 -22.19
C GLU A 82 4.62 -6.97 -23.26
N GLU A 83 4.32 -7.71 -24.30
CA GLU A 83 5.25 -8.07 -25.38
C GLU A 83 5.73 -6.86 -26.20
N THR A 84 4.99 -5.75 -26.18
CA THR A 84 5.36 -4.53 -26.90
C THR A 84 6.44 -3.70 -26.19
N ILE A 85 6.78 -4.04 -24.95
CA ILE A 85 7.85 -3.39 -24.21
C ILE A 85 9.20 -3.90 -24.71
N PRO A 86 10.11 -3.00 -25.14
CA PRO A 86 11.44 -3.42 -25.62
C PRO A 86 12.23 -4.21 -24.57
N GLN A 87 12.93 -5.26 -24.99
CA GLN A 87 13.72 -6.09 -24.09
C GLN A 87 14.83 -5.29 -23.38
N GLU A 88 15.42 -4.31 -24.05
CA GLU A 88 16.44 -3.43 -23.48
C GLU A 88 15.93 -2.51 -22.36
N TRP A 89 14.61 -2.46 -22.14
CA TRP A 89 14.01 -1.75 -21.01
C TRP A 89 13.93 -2.61 -19.74
N ARG A 90 14.35 -3.87 -19.81
CA ARG A 90 14.26 -4.82 -18.70
C ARG A 90 15.59 -5.01 -18.00
N LEU A 91 15.53 -5.25 -16.71
CA LEU A 91 16.69 -5.64 -15.90
C LEU A 91 17.22 -7.00 -16.38
N SER A 92 18.55 -7.15 -16.40
CA SER A 92 19.18 -8.36 -16.95
C SER A 92 19.04 -9.59 -16.05
N HIS A 93 18.74 -9.40 -14.76
CA HIS A 93 18.66 -10.49 -13.77
C HIS A 93 17.22 -10.97 -13.52
N ASN A 94 16.24 -10.19 -13.97
CA ASN A 94 14.83 -10.55 -13.94
C ASN A 94 14.09 -9.79 -15.05
N ASP A 95 12.84 -10.09 -15.32
CA ASP A 95 12.07 -9.47 -16.40
C ASP A 95 11.36 -8.15 -15.98
N CYS A 96 11.71 -7.60 -14.83
CA CYS A 96 11.19 -6.31 -14.39
C CYS A 96 11.76 -5.16 -15.21
N LEU A 97 11.03 -4.06 -15.27
CA LEU A 97 11.45 -2.86 -15.98
C LEU A 97 12.59 -2.17 -15.23
N ASP A 98 13.58 -1.70 -15.97
CA ASP A 98 14.73 -0.96 -15.42
C ASP A 98 14.36 0.51 -15.18
N PRO A 99 14.22 0.95 -13.92
CA PRO A 99 13.82 2.32 -13.61
C PRO A 99 14.88 3.37 -13.95
N SER A 100 16.08 2.98 -14.33
CA SER A 100 17.10 3.91 -14.83
C SER A 100 16.92 4.28 -16.31
N HIS A 101 16.12 3.48 -17.04
CA HIS A 101 15.87 3.75 -18.44
C HIS A 101 14.78 4.83 -18.62
N PRO A 102 15.05 5.93 -19.36
CA PRO A 102 14.10 7.04 -19.48
C PRO A 102 12.77 6.65 -20.14
N GLY A 103 12.78 5.67 -21.06
CA GLY A 103 11.59 5.11 -21.67
C GLY A 103 10.68 4.42 -20.66
N VAL A 104 11.25 3.72 -19.66
CA VAL A 104 10.52 3.08 -18.56
C VAL A 104 9.83 4.13 -17.69
N LEU A 105 10.54 5.17 -17.29
CA LEU A 105 9.94 6.24 -16.48
C LEU A 105 8.76 6.89 -17.19
N SER A 106 8.90 7.18 -18.50
CA SER A 106 7.82 7.74 -19.30
C SER A 106 6.64 6.79 -19.45
N TYR A 107 6.90 5.48 -19.51
CA TYR A 107 5.87 4.44 -19.59
C TYR A 107 5.08 4.38 -18.27
N ILE A 108 5.76 4.33 -17.13
CA ILE A 108 5.15 4.33 -15.80
C ILE A 108 4.32 5.59 -15.57
N GLN A 109 4.82 6.77 -15.96
CA GLN A 109 4.06 8.01 -15.87
C GLN A 109 2.72 7.95 -16.62
N LYS A 110 2.69 7.32 -17.79
CA LYS A 110 1.45 7.13 -18.55
C LYS A 110 0.47 6.19 -17.85
N ASP A 111 0.98 5.16 -17.17
CA ASP A 111 0.14 4.27 -16.38
C ASP A 111 -0.45 5.00 -15.17
N VAL A 112 0.36 5.79 -14.45
CA VAL A 112 -0.10 6.66 -13.35
C VAL A 112 -1.17 7.63 -13.84
N GLU A 113 -0.92 8.35 -14.95
CA GLU A 113 -1.89 9.31 -15.52
C GLU A 113 -3.20 8.62 -15.93
N ARG A 114 -3.14 7.41 -16.50
CA ARG A 114 -4.32 6.61 -16.84
C ARG A 114 -5.15 6.27 -15.60
N ILE A 115 -4.52 5.78 -14.55
CA ILE A 115 -5.18 5.42 -13.29
C ILE A 115 -5.82 6.66 -12.67
N CYS A 116 -5.12 7.78 -12.64
CA CYS A 116 -5.68 9.04 -12.16
C CYS A 116 -6.89 9.49 -12.99
N ASN A 117 -6.83 9.34 -14.32
CA ASN A 117 -7.94 9.66 -15.22
C ASN A 117 -9.15 8.75 -15.06
N TRP A 118 -9.00 7.54 -14.54
CA TRP A 118 -10.11 6.69 -14.13
C TRP A 118 -10.84 7.21 -12.88
N GLY A 119 -10.20 8.11 -12.11
CA GLY A 119 -10.77 8.70 -10.90
C GLY A 119 -10.18 8.17 -9.59
N TYR A 120 -9.13 7.36 -9.64
CA TYR A 120 -8.42 6.92 -8.43
C TYR A 120 -7.60 8.06 -7.85
N THR A 121 -7.76 8.29 -6.54
CA THR A 121 -7.13 9.41 -5.81
C THR A 121 -6.08 8.96 -4.81
N LEU A 122 -5.81 7.67 -4.74
CA LEU A 122 -4.70 7.06 -4.02
C LEU A 122 -4.15 5.89 -4.84
N ILE A 123 -2.84 5.85 -5.03
CA ILE A 123 -2.12 4.74 -5.66
C ILE A 123 -1.15 4.14 -4.64
N LYS A 124 -1.39 2.88 -4.26
CA LYS A 124 -0.45 2.06 -3.50
C LYS A 124 0.44 1.34 -4.51
N HIS A 125 1.71 1.73 -4.61
CA HIS A 125 2.66 1.00 -5.44
C HIS A 125 3.57 0.12 -4.60
N ASP A 126 3.74 -1.11 -5.05
CA ASP A 126 4.33 -2.19 -4.29
C ASP A 126 5.50 -2.86 -5.02
N PHE A 127 6.23 -3.70 -4.29
CA PHE A 127 7.32 -4.58 -4.80
C PHE A 127 8.56 -3.88 -5.35
N THR A 128 8.65 -2.57 -5.29
CA THR A 128 9.74 -1.83 -5.94
C THR A 128 11.12 -2.32 -5.56
N THR A 129 11.37 -2.56 -4.27
CA THR A 129 12.67 -3.05 -3.78
C THR A 129 12.96 -4.46 -4.30
N PHE A 130 11.98 -5.35 -4.21
CA PHE A 130 12.12 -6.73 -4.70
C PHE A 130 12.33 -6.77 -6.21
N ASP A 131 11.58 -6.00 -6.98
CA ASP A 131 11.66 -5.97 -8.43
C ASP A 131 13.01 -5.45 -8.93
N ILE A 132 13.58 -4.43 -8.25
CA ILE A 132 14.87 -3.85 -8.63
C ILE A 132 16.03 -4.77 -8.22
N PHE A 133 16.02 -5.28 -6.99
CA PHE A 133 17.19 -5.94 -6.40
C PHE A 133 17.06 -7.46 -6.29
N GLY A 134 15.90 -8.03 -6.64
CA GLY A 134 15.61 -9.46 -6.44
C GLY A 134 15.55 -9.90 -4.98
N ARG A 135 15.41 -8.97 -4.05
CA ARG A 135 15.45 -9.20 -2.60
C ARG A 135 14.45 -8.30 -1.88
N TRP A 136 13.86 -8.81 -0.83
CA TRP A 136 13.08 -8.00 0.09
C TRP A 136 13.97 -7.06 0.91
N GLY A 137 13.42 -5.96 1.40
CA GLY A 137 14.17 -4.98 2.18
C GLY A 137 14.92 -5.58 3.37
N VAL A 138 14.32 -6.58 4.03
CA VAL A 138 14.93 -7.31 5.16
C VAL A 138 16.09 -8.22 4.77
N GLU A 139 16.19 -8.60 3.49
CA GLU A 139 17.23 -9.47 2.93
C GLU A 139 18.37 -8.68 2.30
N MET A 140 18.22 -7.36 2.16
CA MET A 140 19.24 -6.51 1.55
C MET A 140 20.50 -6.47 2.42
N ASN A 141 21.63 -6.67 1.76
CA ASN A 141 22.95 -6.58 2.33
C ASN A 141 23.76 -5.47 1.64
N PRO A 142 25.03 -5.22 2.03
CA PRO A 142 25.86 -4.18 1.39
C PRO A 142 26.10 -4.37 -0.11
N PHE A 143 25.84 -5.57 -0.64
CA PHE A 143 26.13 -5.95 -2.01
C PHE A 143 24.87 -6.46 -2.75
N PRO A 144 23.83 -5.65 -2.95
CA PRO A 144 22.61 -6.11 -3.62
C PRO A 144 22.81 -6.47 -5.10
N THR A 145 23.92 -6.02 -5.70
CA THR A 145 24.32 -6.30 -7.08
C THR A 145 25.52 -7.25 -7.20
N GLU A 146 25.75 -8.07 -6.19
CA GLU A 146 26.83 -9.07 -6.14
C GLU A 146 26.86 -10.03 -7.35
N ASP A 147 25.68 -10.31 -7.93
CA ASP A 147 25.51 -11.18 -9.09
C ASP A 147 26.05 -10.58 -10.41
N GLY A 148 26.60 -9.38 -10.36
CA GLY A 148 27.26 -8.74 -11.50
C GLY A 148 26.33 -8.07 -12.49
N TRP A 149 25.01 -8.01 -12.22
CA TRP A 149 24.10 -7.22 -13.04
C TRP A 149 24.28 -5.72 -12.81
N GLN A 150 23.83 -4.92 -13.74
CA GLN A 150 23.87 -3.46 -13.64
C GLN A 150 22.62 -2.84 -14.24
N PHE A 151 22.32 -1.61 -13.82
CA PHE A 151 21.30 -0.79 -14.45
C PHE A 151 21.71 -0.36 -15.87
N TYR A 152 20.73 0.01 -16.67
CA TYR A 152 20.95 0.66 -17.97
C TYR A 152 21.81 1.92 -17.84
N ASP A 153 21.47 2.80 -16.89
CA ASP A 153 22.25 3.99 -16.57
C ASP A 153 23.29 3.72 -15.48
N THR A 154 24.49 3.36 -15.89
CA THR A 154 25.60 3.09 -14.98
C THR A 154 26.28 4.34 -14.41
N SER A 155 25.85 5.54 -14.81
CA SER A 155 26.39 6.80 -14.30
C SER A 155 25.76 7.24 -12.97
N LYS A 156 24.66 6.62 -12.56
CA LYS A 156 23.91 6.93 -11.35
C LYS A 156 24.10 5.87 -10.26
N THR A 157 23.99 6.31 -9.03
CA THR A 157 23.89 5.41 -7.87
C THR A 157 22.50 4.74 -7.80
N SER A 158 22.39 3.61 -7.11
CA SER A 158 21.12 2.96 -6.87
C SER A 158 20.10 3.89 -6.17
N ALA A 159 20.57 4.73 -5.23
CA ALA A 159 19.72 5.70 -4.56
C ALA A 159 19.14 6.76 -5.52
N GLU A 160 19.95 7.27 -6.45
CA GLU A 160 19.49 8.23 -7.48
C GLU A 160 18.47 7.57 -8.43
N ILE A 161 18.67 6.29 -8.79
CA ILE A 161 17.77 5.56 -9.67
C ILE A 161 16.42 5.32 -8.99
N VAL A 162 16.44 4.84 -7.74
CA VAL A 162 15.21 4.60 -6.96
C VAL A 162 14.46 5.91 -6.71
N THR A 163 15.17 6.97 -6.31
CA THR A 163 14.57 8.31 -6.13
C THR A 163 13.98 8.83 -7.43
N GLY A 164 14.67 8.61 -8.56
CA GLY A 164 14.18 9.00 -9.88
C GLY A 164 12.87 8.29 -10.26
N LEU A 165 12.72 7.02 -9.91
CA LEU A 165 11.46 6.29 -10.07
C LEU A 165 10.33 6.92 -9.23
N TYR A 166 10.59 7.14 -7.93
CA TYR A 166 9.59 7.74 -7.04
C TYR A 166 9.20 9.16 -7.48
N GLN A 167 10.18 9.94 -7.95
CA GLN A 167 9.94 11.26 -8.52
C GLN A 167 9.04 11.20 -9.76
N ALA A 168 9.28 10.26 -10.68
CA ALA A 168 8.49 10.09 -11.89
C ALA A 168 7.02 9.75 -11.58
N ILE A 169 6.79 8.85 -10.61
CA ILE A 169 5.44 8.49 -10.14
C ILE A 169 4.77 9.71 -9.48
N TYR A 170 5.47 10.37 -8.57
CA TYR A 170 4.95 11.54 -7.85
C TYR A 170 4.55 12.68 -8.80
N GLU A 171 5.41 13.05 -9.75
CA GLU A 171 5.14 14.14 -10.70
C GLU A 171 3.94 13.87 -11.61
N ALA A 172 3.71 12.61 -11.97
CA ALA A 172 2.52 12.23 -12.73
C ALA A 172 1.25 12.32 -11.86
N ALA A 173 1.28 11.77 -10.64
CA ALA A 173 0.14 11.75 -9.72
C ALA A 173 -0.23 13.13 -9.18
N LYS A 174 0.77 13.98 -8.90
CA LYS A 174 0.59 15.33 -8.36
C LYS A 174 -0.30 16.22 -9.23
N LYS A 175 -0.24 16.09 -10.54
CA LYS A 175 -1.07 16.84 -11.49
C LYS A 175 -2.57 16.59 -11.28
N HIS A 176 -2.91 15.43 -10.72
CA HIS A 176 -4.27 15.00 -10.45
C HIS A 176 -4.64 15.05 -8.97
N HIS A 177 -3.76 15.57 -8.11
CA HIS A 177 -3.91 15.55 -6.65
C HIS A 177 -4.09 14.13 -6.08
N THR A 178 -3.54 13.12 -6.75
CA THR A 178 -3.58 11.72 -6.31
C THR A 178 -2.44 11.46 -5.33
N LEU A 179 -2.78 10.85 -4.19
CA LEU A 179 -1.82 10.46 -3.17
C LEU A 179 -1.03 9.23 -3.60
N ILE A 180 0.23 9.17 -3.20
CA ILE A 180 1.09 8.01 -3.38
C ILE A 180 1.37 7.36 -2.03
N MET A 181 1.14 6.05 -1.98
CA MET A 181 1.46 5.18 -0.87
C MET A 181 2.52 4.18 -1.31
N GLY A 182 3.68 4.22 -0.68
CA GLY A 182 4.76 3.26 -0.93
C GLY A 182 4.57 1.99 -0.10
N CYS A 183 4.76 0.84 -0.73
CA CYS A 183 4.80 -0.48 -0.10
C CYS A 183 6.02 -1.23 -0.63
N ASN A 184 6.75 -1.96 0.21
CA ASN A 184 8.01 -2.61 -0.17
C ASN A 184 8.97 -1.68 -0.93
N THR A 185 9.09 -0.47 -0.44
CA THR A 185 9.93 0.60 -0.99
C THR A 185 11.08 0.93 -0.04
N ILE A 186 12.07 1.66 -0.51
CA ILE A 186 13.10 2.22 0.37
C ILE A 186 12.55 3.53 0.95
N GLY A 187 11.92 3.43 2.14
CA GLY A 187 11.10 4.48 2.71
C GLY A 187 11.77 5.85 2.79
N HIS A 188 13.00 5.94 3.28
CA HIS A 188 13.71 7.23 3.42
C HIS A 188 14.00 7.92 2.07
N LEU A 189 14.07 7.17 0.95
CA LEU A 189 14.18 7.75 -0.39
C LEU A 189 12.83 8.26 -0.91
N GLY A 190 11.74 7.89 -0.26
CA GLY A 190 10.38 8.36 -0.56
C GLY A 190 10.00 9.66 0.16
N ALA A 191 10.85 10.18 1.06
CA ALA A 191 10.56 11.39 1.80
C ALA A 191 10.26 12.58 0.87
N GLY A 192 9.07 13.19 1.04
CA GLY A 192 8.58 14.27 0.17
C GLY A 192 8.04 13.82 -1.19
N LEU A 193 8.13 12.55 -1.54
CA LEU A 193 7.65 11.96 -2.80
C LEU A 193 6.47 11.00 -2.61
N MET A 194 6.26 10.55 -1.39
CA MET A 194 5.12 9.72 -0.99
C MET A 194 4.38 10.39 0.16
N GLN A 195 3.06 10.36 0.12
CA GLN A 195 2.24 10.88 1.21
C GLN A 195 2.07 9.84 2.30
N LEU A 196 2.04 8.55 1.95
CA LEU A 196 1.96 7.43 2.89
C LEU A 196 3.07 6.42 2.62
N GLN A 197 3.52 5.74 3.65
CA GLN A 197 4.55 4.70 3.55
C GLN A 197 4.28 3.55 4.50
N ARG A 198 4.26 2.33 3.97
CA ARG A 198 4.22 1.10 4.73
C ARG A 198 5.52 0.92 5.54
N THR A 199 5.40 0.53 6.80
CA THR A 199 6.53 0.36 7.72
C THR A 199 7.12 -1.04 7.76
N GLY A 200 6.30 -2.06 7.61
CA GLY A 200 6.69 -3.46 7.71
C GLY A 200 6.18 -4.30 6.54
N ASP A 201 6.43 -5.59 6.64
CA ASP A 201 5.79 -6.60 5.82
C ASP A 201 4.31 -6.76 6.24
N ASP A 202 3.53 -7.53 5.50
CA ASP A 202 2.11 -7.70 5.77
C ASP A 202 1.84 -8.19 7.19
N THR A 203 0.92 -7.55 7.87
CA THR A 203 0.30 -8.05 9.09
C THR A 203 -0.52 -9.31 8.76
N SER A 204 -1.20 -9.87 9.72
CA SER A 204 -1.96 -11.09 9.48
C SER A 204 -3.38 -10.98 10.04
N GLY A 205 -4.35 -11.43 9.25
CA GLY A 205 -5.70 -11.70 9.75
C GLY A 205 -5.82 -13.07 10.42
N ILE A 206 -4.74 -13.87 10.50
CA ILE A 206 -4.75 -15.26 10.94
C ILE A 206 -3.88 -15.47 12.17
N THR A 207 -2.68 -14.85 12.20
CA THR A 207 -1.66 -15.10 13.23
C THR A 207 -1.33 -13.82 13.98
N TRP A 208 -1.68 -13.77 15.27
CA TRP A 208 -1.41 -12.59 16.12
C TRP A 208 0.09 -12.25 16.23
N GLU A 209 0.94 -13.26 16.36
CA GLU A 209 2.40 -13.04 16.47
C GLU A 209 2.97 -12.30 15.23
N ARG A 210 2.42 -12.56 14.05
CA ARG A 210 2.81 -11.82 12.84
C ARG A 210 2.32 -10.36 12.91
N THR A 211 1.11 -10.12 13.38
CA THR A 211 0.58 -8.75 13.57
C THR A 211 1.41 -7.97 14.59
N LYS A 212 1.84 -8.60 15.70
CA LYS A 212 2.75 -7.96 16.65
C LYS A 212 4.06 -7.57 15.99
N LYS A 213 4.68 -8.50 15.27
CA LYS A 213 6.00 -8.28 14.66
C LYS A 213 5.95 -7.26 13.51
N MET A 214 4.99 -7.40 12.59
CA MET A 214 4.93 -6.60 11.37
C MET A 214 4.09 -5.33 11.53
N GLY A 215 3.20 -5.27 12.49
CA GLY A 215 2.37 -4.12 12.83
C GLY A 215 2.92 -3.35 14.03
N VAL A 216 2.75 -3.88 15.23
CA VAL A 216 3.06 -3.16 16.48
C VAL A 216 4.53 -2.77 16.58
N ASN A 217 5.46 -3.71 16.35
CA ASN A 217 6.89 -3.44 16.37
C ASN A 217 7.29 -2.39 15.34
N THR A 218 6.89 -2.56 14.08
CA THR A 218 7.31 -1.64 13.01
C THR A 218 6.68 -0.26 13.18
N LEU A 219 5.43 -0.17 13.65
CA LEU A 219 4.80 1.10 14.00
C LEU A 219 5.60 1.82 15.07
N ALA A 220 5.92 1.14 16.17
CA ALA A 220 6.64 1.73 17.28
C ALA A 220 7.98 2.35 16.87
N PHE A 221 8.78 1.62 16.09
CA PHE A 221 10.11 2.06 15.68
C PHE A 221 10.14 2.99 14.47
N CYS A 222 9.09 3.02 13.65
CA CYS A 222 8.97 3.93 12.51
C CYS A 222 8.15 5.19 12.82
N LEU A 223 7.46 5.25 13.96
CA LEU A 223 6.60 6.38 14.34
C LEU A 223 7.31 7.75 14.29
N PRO A 224 8.60 7.91 14.60
CA PRO A 224 9.31 9.18 14.43
C PRO A 224 9.35 9.72 13.00
N GLN A 225 9.07 8.90 11.99
CA GLN A 225 8.98 9.32 10.59
C GLN A 225 7.59 9.91 10.24
N HIS A 226 6.56 9.58 11.05
CA HIS A 226 5.19 10.03 10.84
C HIS A 226 5.08 11.55 10.91
N GLY A 227 4.43 12.15 9.90
CA GLY A 227 4.28 13.59 9.79
C GLY A 227 5.58 14.37 9.48
N THR A 228 6.71 13.66 9.34
CA THR A 228 8.01 14.25 9.01
C THR A 228 8.41 13.94 7.57
N PHE A 229 8.46 12.65 7.22
CA PHE A 229 8.77 12.20 5.87
C PHE A 229 7.50 11.90 5.07
N PHE A 230 6.55 11.26 5.70
CA PHE A 230 5.27 10.80 5.15
C PHE A 230 4.32 10.44 6.32
N ASP A 231 3.08 10.13 6.01
CA ASP A 231 2.20 9.47 6.97
C ASP A 231 2.52 7.98 7.01
N VAL A 232 2.71 7.45 8.21
CA VAL A 232 3.03 6.03 8.42
C VAL A 232 1.79 5.17 8.20
N ASP A 233 1.98 4.08 7.47
CA ASP A 233 1.03 2.98 7.34
C ASP A 233 1.62 1.73 7.98
N ALA A 234 1.00 1.26 9.05
CA ALA A 234 1.41 0.05 9.76
C ALA A 234 0.67 -1.21 9.28
N ASP A 235 0.09 -1.13 8.09
CA ASP A 235 -0.78 -2.16 7.50
C ASP A 235 -2.16 -2.27 8.17
N CYS A 236 -2.97 -3.19 7.68
CA CYS A 236 -4.37 -3.29 8.06
C CYS A 236 -4.62 -4.12 9.33
N VAL A 237 -5.75 -3.84 9.96
CA VAL A 237 -6.36 -4.72 10.95
C VAL A 237 -7.15 -5.80 10.20
N GLY A 238 -6.63 -7.02 10.20
CA GLY A 238 -7.23 -8.16 9.49
C GLY A 238 -8.28 -8.88 10.35
N ILE A 239 -9.56 -8.67 10.07
CA ILE A 239 -10.69 -9.24 10.83
C ILE A 239 -11.27 -10.41 10.04
N THR A 240 -10.72 -11.61 10.28
CA THR A 240 -11.10 -12.86 9.59
C THR A 240 -11.81 -13.86 10.49
N GLY A 241 -11.82 -13.61 11.80
CA GLY A 241 -12.30 -14.53 12.83
C GLY A 241 -11.23 -15.47 13.39
N SER A 242 -10.03 -15.52 12.77
CA SER A 242 -8.93 -16.36 13.29
C SER A 242 -8.21 -15.72 14.47
N ILE A 243 -8.08 -14.39 14.46
CA ILE A 243 -7.59 -13.61 15.60
C ILE A 243 -8.82 -13.13 16.38
N PRO A 244 -8.91 -13.37 17.71
CA PRO A 244 -9.99 -12.85 18.52
C PRO A 244 -10.12 -11.34 18.43
N TRP A 245 -11.36 -10.82 18.42
CA TRP A 245 -11.59 -9.38 18.35
C TRP A 245 -10.87 -8.61 19.47
N SER A 246 -10.79 -9.16 20.67
CA SER A 246 -10.07 -8.54 21.79
C SER A 246 -8.60 -8.21 21.50
N LEU A 247 -7.95 -8.96 20.61
CA LEU A 247 -6.58 -8.68 20.14
C LEU A 247 -6.59 -7.69 18.95
N ASN A 248 -7.44 -7.92 17.96
CA ASN A 248 -7.59 -7.00 16.84
C ASN A 248 -8.02 -5.60 17.29
N ARG A 249 -8.86 -5.51 18.31
CA ARG A 249 -9.26 -4.25 18.93
C ARG A 249 -8.07 -3.51 19.53
N GLN A 250 -7.18 -4.19 20.25
CA GLN A 250 -5.96 -3.56 20.79
C GLN A 250 -5.10 -2.99 19.65
N TRP A 251 -4.93 -3.74 18.58
CA TRP A 251 -4.17 -3.29 17.41
C TRP A 251 -4.83 -2.07 16.75
N ALA A 252 -6.14 -2.12 16.51
CA ALA A 252 -6.89 -1.01 15.93
C ALA A 252 -6.83 0.25 16.82
N ASP A 253 -6.95 0.09 18.14
CA ASP A 253 -6.84 1.22 19.09
C ASP A 253 -5.43 1.84 19.07
N VAL A 254 -4.38 1.03 19.06
CA VAL A 254 -2.99 1.53 18.99
C VAL A 254 -2.78 2.35 17.72
N VAL A 255 -3.20 1.85 16.56
CA VAL A 255 -3.08 2.60 15.30
C VAL A 255 -3.87 3.90 15.34
N ALA A 256 -5.14 3.84 15.77
CA ALA A 256 -5.99 5.04 15.86
C ALA A 256 -5.41 6.10 16.83
N GLU A 257 -4.85 5.66 17.96
CA GLU A 257 -4.31 6.54 18.98
C GLU A 257 -2.90 7.05 18.67
N SER A 258 -2.16 6.39 17.78
CA SER A 258 -0.87 6.89 17.29
C SER A 258 -1.03 8.05 16.30
N GLY A 259 -2.23 8.25 15.74
CA GLY A 259 -2.52 9.27 14.73
C GLY A 259 -2.10 8.87 13.32
N THR A 260 -1.63 7.62 13.12
CA THR A 260 -1.26 7.11 11.81
C THR A 260 -2.49 6.62 11.03
N SER A 261 -2.29 6.29 9.76
CA SER A 261 -3.37 5.78 8.91
C SER A 261 -3.90 4.43 9.41
N LEU A 262 -5.22 4.31 9.60
CA LEU A 262 -5.87 3.06 9.97
C LEU A 262 -6.54 2.42 8.77
N PHE A 263 -6.05 1.25 8.38
CA PHE A 263 -6.68 0.38 7.38
C PHE A 263 -7.34 -0.82 8.04
N VAL A 264 -8.48 -1.25 7.49
CA VAL A 264 -9.23 -2.42 7.96
C VAL A 264 -9.50 -3.32 6.76
N SER A 265 -9.21 -4.61 6.92
CA SER A 265 -9.62 -5.68 6.00
C SER A 265 -10.48 -6.66 6.78
N ALA A 266 -11.79 -6.63 6.56
CA ALA A 266 -12.74 -7.35 7.40
C ALA A 266 -13.71 -8.22 6.59
N LYS A 267 -14.05 -9.37 7.18
CA LYS A 267 -15.26 -10.11 6.83
C LYS A 267 -16.40 -9.60 7.71
N PRO A 268 -17.41 -8.92 7.15
CA PRO A 268 -18.45 -8.24 7.94
C PRO A 268 -19.20 -9.12 8.91
N GLU A 269 -19.36 -10.42 8.58
CA GLU A 269 -20.08 -11.40 9.37
C GLU A 269 -19.32 -11.93 10.61
N VAL A 270 -18.06 -11.57 10.77
CA VAL A 270 -17.20 -12.07 11.85
C VAL A 270 -17.49 -11.38 13.17
N LEU A 271 -17.76 -10.08 13.14
CA LEU A 271 -18.00 -9.27 14.33
C LEU A 271 -19.49 -9.31 14.73
N THR A 272 -19.74 -9.36 16.03
CA THR A 272 -21.07 -9.09 16.59
C THR A 272 -21.48 -7.64 16.39
N ALA A 273 -22.74 -7.32 16.60
CA ALA A 273 -23.21 -5.93 16.52
C ALA A 273 -22.49 -4.98 17.51
N GLU A 274 -22.15 -5.50 18.69
CA GLU A 274 -21.43 -4.77 19.75
C GLU A 274 -19.97 -4.53 19.35
N GLU A 275 -19.29 -5.53 18.80
CA GLU A 275 -17.93 -5.42 18.30
C GLU A 275 -17.83 -4.50 17.06
N ASN A 276 -18.83 -4.49 16.18
CA ASN A 276 -18.94 -3.55 15.09
C ASN A 276 -19.12 -2.10 15.58
N GLU A 277 -19.87 -1.89 16.66
CA GLU A 277 -19.98 -0.56 17.28
C GLU A 277 -18.64 -0.12 17.89
N GLU A 278 -17.90 -1.04 18.53
CA GLU A 278 -16.55 -0.73 19.02
C GLU A 278 -15.61 -0.35 17.87
N LEU A 279 -15.62 -1.10 16.75
CA LEU A 279 -14.83 -0.78 15.57
C LEU A 279 -15.23 0.58 14.98
N HIS A 280 -16.54 0.86 14.91
CA HIS A 280 -17.05 2.17 14.48
C HIS A 280 -16.47 3.31 15.32
N GLN A 281 -16.47 3.21 16.64
CA GLN A 281 -15.89 4.22 17.53
C GLN A 281 -14.38 4.38 17.31
N ILE A 282 -13.65 3.31 17.05
CA ILE A 282 -12.22 3.35 16.71
C ILE A 282 -11.99 4.06 15.38
N MET A 283 -12.80 3.77 14.36
CA MET A 283 -12.73 4.45 13.05
C MET A 283 -13.00 5.95 13.17
N LEU A 284 -13.99 6.36 13.98
CA LEU A 284 -14.25 7.76 14.28
C LEU A 284 -13.06 8.44 14.96
N LYS A 285 -12.44 7.76 15.93
CA LYS A 285 -11.21 8.22 16.59
C LYS A 285 -10.09 8.43 15.57
N ALA A 286 -9.82 7.43 14.75
CA ALA A 286 -8.77 7.49 13.72
C ALA A 286 -9.02 8.62 12.71
N SER A 287 -10.28 8.88 12.34
CA SER A 287 -10.63 9.91 11.35
C SER A 287 -10.28 11.33 11.79
N ARG A 288 -10.22 11.59 13.08
CA ARG A 288 -9.88 12.94 13.62
C ARG A 288 -8.38 13.23 13.53
N GLN A 289 -7.54 12.19 13.59
CA GLN A 289 -6.07 12.33 13.57
C GLN A 289 -5.52 13.33 14.62
N ASP A 290 -6.18 13.41 15.76
CA ASP A 290 -5.86 14.33 16.87
C ASP A 290 -5.15 13.63 18.04
N HIS A 291 -4.90 12.33 17.90
CA HIS A 291 -4.14 11.53 18.85
C HIS A 291 -2.69 11.36 18.39
N HIS A 292 -1.77 11.33 19.34
CA HIS A 292 -0.33 11.22 19.08
C HIS A 292 0.35 10.41 20.17
N LYS A 293 -0.22 9.25 20.53
CA LYS A 293 0.39 8.34 21.47
C LYS A 293 1.69 7.75 20.90
N ILE A 294 2.65 7.58 21.77
CA ILE A 294 3.95 6.97 21.48
C ILE A 294 4.18 5.78 22.39
N PRO A 295 4.97 4.79 21.96
CA PRO A 295 5.34 3.68 22.83
C PRO A 295 6.24 4.16 23.98
N LEU A 296 5.95 3.76 25.22
CA LEU A 296 6.69 4.19 26.40
C LEU A 296 7.75 3.17 26.84
N ASP A 297 7.57 1.91 26.48
CA ASP A 297 8.46 0.79 26.83
C ASP A 297 9.27 0.24 25.64
N TRP A 298 9.41 1.03 24.58
CA TRP A 298 10.08 0.64 23.34
C TRP A 298 11.60 0.35 23.49
N GLU A 299 12.23 0.87 24.56
CA GLU A 299 13.62 0.55 24.88
C GLU A 299 13.77 -0.79 25.63
N GLU A 300 12.66 -1.35 26.14
CA GLU A 300 12.65 -2.56 26.96
C GLU A 300 12.17 -3.79 26.20
N THR A 301 11.43 -3.59 25.11
CA THR A 301 10.81 -4.66 24.31
C THR A 301 10.76 -4.32 22.83
N ASP A 302 10.81 -5.33 21.98
CA ASP A 302 10.61 -5.23 20.53
C ASP A 302 9.12 -5.20 20.14
N CYS A 303 8.22 -5.38 21.09
CA CYS A 303 6.78 -5.27 20.89
C CYS A 303 6.17 -4.47 22.04
N PRO A 304 6.19 -3.12 21.99
CA PRO A 304 5.68 -2.27 23.04
C PRO A 304 4.23 -2.56 23.42
N GLU A 305 3.98 -2.62 24.73
CA GLU A 305 2.66 -2.87 25.31
C GLU A 305 2.06 -1.62 25.98
N VAL A 306 2.91 -0.61 26.24
CA VAL A 306 2.50 0.64 26.90
C VAL A 306 2.64 1.80 25.94
N TRP A 307 1.51 2.48 25.69
CA TRP A 307 1.37 3.57 24.70
C TRP A 307 0.70 4.81 25.31
#